data_7acdd94a5601f726edb57a8040c5d30d
#
_entry.id   7acdd94a5601f726edb57a8040c5d30d
#
_cell.length_a   1.000
_cell.length_b   1.000
_cell.length_c   1.000
_cell.angle_alpha   90.00
_cell.angle_beta   90.00
_cell.angle_gamma   90.00
#
_symmetry.space_group_name_H-M   'P 1'
#
loop_
_entity.id
_entity.type
_entity.pdbx_description
1 polymer ?
#
loop_
_entity_poly.entity_id
_entity_poly.type
_entity_poly.pdbx_seq_one_letter_code
_entity_poly.pdbx_strand_id
1 'polypeptide(L)'
;MTSFDLNGTTVTADDDHPHLLAALRDELGIISPKDGCAPSGQCGCCTVLLDGKARVACQTPMGRVAGTTVLTLEGFDAAERDLYATTFAAHGALQCGFCIPGILVRTKALIDRKGAELTREEASRHLGAHLCRCTGYLKILDAVESLAAGEVTVAQPRGGIGSSGVRYEACDLSLGDRPFIDDMAPPGLLHGMVRLADHARADVLAIDTSAAEALDGVERILTAADVPGDLRVGLIHQDWPVFIPVGGRTSYLGDVLALVLATDRETARRAASLIDIEYSPLEPFSDPVIAVDADEDAVWGLDGNVLSVSSYSRGDVEPALAGSTHVVDVVFQTQRIEHAFLEPESTLAVPTEDGLHVYSGGQGVWDDRNQIARVLDLAPVSYTQLRA
;
A
#
# COMPACT_ATOMS: atom_id res chain seq x y z
N MET A 1 8.56 20.70 21.22
CA MET A 1 9.73 20.57 20.29
C MET A 1 10.77 19.65 20.91
N THR A 2 11.03 18.50 20.29
CA THR A 2 12.07 17.53 20.71
C THR A 2 13.32 17.70 19.84
N SER A 3 14.50 17.86 20.47
CA SER A 3 15.80 17.98 19.78
C SER A 3 16.56 16.67 19.84
N PHE A 4 17.11 16.24 18.69
CA PHE A 4 17.91 15.02 18.55
C PHE A 4 18.91 15.14 17.40
N ASP A 5 19.88 14.22 17.33
CA ASP A 5 20.78 14.12 16.18
C ASP A 5 20.13 13.23 15.09
N LEU A 6 19.94 13.78 13.91
CA LEU A 6 19.48 13.03 12.72
C LEU A 6 20.58 13.02 11.67
N ASN A 7 21.10 11.83 11.40
CA ASN A 7 22.14 11.63 10.38
C ASN A 7 23.37 12.54 10.57
N GLY A 8 23.78 12.77 11.82
CA GLY A 8 24.92 13.62 12.18
C GLY A 8 24.61 15.12 12.24
N THR A 9 23.33 15.50 12.13
CA THR A 9 22.90 16.90 12.23
C THR A 9 21.87 17.05 13.35
N THR A 10 22.05 18.03 14.24
CA THR A 10 21.03 18.33 15.27
C THR A 10 19.80 18.95 14.62
N VAL A 11 18.67 18.34 14.83
CA VAL A 11 17.34 18.81 14.37
C VAL A 11 16.39 18.95 15.54
N THR A 12 15.28 19.66 15.30
CA THR A 12 14.13 19.74 16.20
C THR A 12 12.88 19.37 15.46
N ALA A 13 11.99 18.61 16.09
CA ALA A 13 10.68 18.28 15.56
C ALA A 13 9.59 18.51 16.60
N ASP A 14 8.36 18.63 16.14
CA ASP A 14 7.22 18.86 17.02
C ASP A 14 6.94 17.63 17.92
N ASP A 15 6.61 17.91 19.19
CA ASP A 15 6.25 16.88 20.17
C ASP A 15 4.86 16.29 19.90
N ASP A 16 4.01 17.01 19.16
CA ASP A 16 2.65 16.61 18.85
C ASP A 16 2.58 15.47 17.81
N HIS A 17 3.70 15.17 17.13
CA HIS A 17 3.77 13.97 16.30
C HIS A 17 3.52 12.70 17.14
N PRO A 18 2.64 11.79 16.69
CA PRO A 18 2.29 10.59 17.45
C PRO A 18 3.51 9.65 17.66
N HIS A 19 4.49 9.72 16.78
CA HIS A 19 5.70 8.89 16.81
C HIS A 19 6.79 9.42 15.87
N LEU A 20 8.02 8.93 16.04
CA LEU A 20 9.19 9.32 15.24
C LEU A 20 8.98 9.17 13.72
N LEU A 21 8.23 8.15 13.26
CA LEU A 21 8.00 7.98 11.82
C LEU A 21 7.26 9.18 11.21
N ALA A 22 6.23 9.70 11.88
CA ALA A 22 5.50 10.88 11.41
C ALA A 22 6.43 12.11 11.37
N ALA A 23 7.20 12.37 12.43
CA ALA A 23 8.16 13.48 12.45
C ALA A 23 9.20 13.37 11.30
N LEU A 24 9.74 12.17 11.06
CA LEU A 24 10.72 11.97 9.99
C LEU A 24 10.13 12.23 8.60
N ARG A 25 8.92 11.72 8.33
CA ARG A 25 8.32 11.81 7.00
C ARG A 25 7.61 13.14 6.74
N ASP A 26 6.76 13.56 7.67
CA ASP A 26 5.83 14.66 7.43
C ASP A 26 6.47 16.04 7.71
N GLU A 27 7.44 16.12 8.63
CA GLU A 27 8.11 17.37 8.99
C GLU A 27 9.54 17.47 8.44
N LEU A 28 10.33 16.38 8.58
CA LEU A 28 11.77 16.40 8.26
C LEU A 28 12.10 15.89 6.83
N GLY A 29 11.11 15.43 6.07
CA GLY A 29 11.26 15.02 4.67
C GLY A 29 12.13 13.76 4.46
N ILE A 30 12.29 12.92 5.48
CA ILE A 30 13.02 11.65 5.40
C ILE A 30 12.07 10.56 4.93
N ILE A 31 12.28 10.02 3.74
CA ILE A 31 11.34 9.12 3.08
C ILE A 31 11.76 7.64 3.07
N SER A 32 13.03 7.29 3.38
CA SER A 32 13.45 5.89 3.39
C SER A 32 12.74 5.04 4.45
N PRO A 33 12.40 5.53 5.67
CA PRO A 33 11.52 4.80 6.57
C PRO A 33 10.07 4.84 6.04
N LYS A 34 9.52 3.67 5.71
CA LYS A 34 8.20 3.54 5.08
C LYS A 34 7.11 3.17 6.08
N ASP A 35 5.91 3.70 5.90
CA ASP A 35 4.71 3.27 6.62
C ASP A 35 4.00 2.15 5.83
N GLY A 36 4.31 0.91 6.13
CA GLY A 36 3.74 -0.26 5.44
C GLY A 36 2.68 -1.01 6.25
N CYS A 37 2.32 -0.56 7.45
CA CYS A 37 1.34 -1.23 8.31
C CYS A 37 0.43 -0.27 9.10
N ALA A 38 0.28 0.97 8.66
CA ALA A 38 -0.68 2.01 8.99
C ALA A 38 -0.77 2.52 10.44
N PRO A 39 0.24 2.84 11.15
CA PRO A 39 1.44 2.20 11.67
C PRO A 39 1.15 1.26 12.85
N SER A 40 1.24 -0.04 12.66
CA SER A 40 0.97 -1.05 13.72
C SER A 40 2.22 -1.73 14.31
N GLY A 41 3.42 -1.33 13.86
CA GLY A 41 4.69 -1.85 14.38
C GLY A 41 5.07 -3.25 13.89
N GLN A 42 4.41 -3.78 12.85
CA GLN A 42 4.55 -5.19 12.44
C GLN A 42 5.44 -5.40 11.22
N CYS A 43 5.47 -4.45 10.27
CA CYS A 43 6.10 -4.69 8.97
C CYS A 43 7.62 -4.48 8.94
N GLY A 44 8.19 -3.71 9.87
CA GLY A 44 9.62 -3.39 9.90
C GLY A 44 10.09 -2.36 8.85
N CYS A 45 9.23 -1.90 7.94
CA CYS A 45 9.62 -0.99 6.85
C CYS A 45 10.11 0.38 7.34
N CYS A 46 9.69 0.82 8.54
CA CYS A 46 10.10 2.07 9.18
C CYS A 46 11.32 1.92 10.10
N THR A 47 12.14 0.89 9.93
CA THR A 47 13.31 0.67 10.80
C THR A 47 14.35 1.77 10.62
N VAL A 48 14.79 2.33 11.76
CA VAL A 48 15.92 3.28 11.89
C VAL A 48 16.90 2.75 12.92
N LEU A 49 18.12 3.31 12.99
CA LEU A 49 19.01 3.06 14.14
C LEU A 49 18.80 4.18 15.17
N LEU A 50 18.34 3.82 16.35
CA LEU A 50 18.27 4.71 17.50
C LEU A 50 19.41 4.33 18.45
N ASP A 51 20.37 5.24 18.66
CA ASP A 51 21.61 4.98 19.39
C ASP A 51 22.29 3.68 18.95
N GLY A 52 22.43 3.49 17.62
CA GLY A 52 23.02 2.33 16.99
C GLY A 52 22.19 1.03 17.06
N LYS A 53 20.96 1.07 17.59
CA LYS A 53 20.10 -0.11 17.70
C LYS A 53 18.91 0.01 16.74
N ALA A 54 18.68 -1.01 15.94
CA ALA A 54 17.53 -1.05 15.05
C ALA A 54 16.19 -1.02 15.80
N ARG A 55 15.36 -0.03 15.51
CA ARG A 55 14.03 0.22 16.08
C ARG A 55 13.03 0.57 14.99
N VAL A 56 11.79 0.22 15.19
CA VAL A 56 10.68 0.67 14.31
C VAL A 56 10.24 2.07 14.73
N ALA A 57 10.38 3.04 13.85
CA ALA A 57 10.13 4.45 14.13
C ALA A 57 8.65 4.70 14.48
N CYS A 58 7.71 3.96 13.90
CA CYS A 58 6.28 4.08 14.16
C CYS A 58 5.86 3.63 15.60
N GLN A 59 6.73 2.93 16.33
CA GLN A 59 6.50 2.55 17.72
C GLN A 59 7.44 3.30 18.69
N THR A 60 8.11 4.34 18.19
CA THR A 60 9.03 5.16 18.99
C THR A 60 8.37 6.52 19.27
N PRO A 61 7.83 6.74 20.49
CA PRO A 61 7.24 8.04 20.85
C PRO A 61 8.28 9.16 20.85
N MET A 62 7.90 10.38 20.47
CA MET A 62 8.80 11.55 20.41
C MET A 62 9.55 11.79 21.71
N GLY A 63 8.93 11.62 22.87
CA GLY A 63 9.60 11.77 24.18
C GLY A 63 10.76 10.80 24.45
N ARG A 64 10.94 9.75 23.65
CA ARG A 64 12.08 8.83 23.72
C ARG A 64 13.23 9.19 22.78
N VAL A 65 13.02 10.20 21.92
CA VAL A 65 13.99 10.59 20.89
C VAL A 65 14.89 11.73 21.38
N ALA A 66 14.46 12.48 22.40
CA ALA A 66 15.19 13.62 22.94
C ALA A 66 16.65 13.27 23.31
N GLY A 67 17.60 13.98 22.70
CA GLY A 67 19.03 13.82 22.93
C GLY A 67 19.65 12.52 22.40
N THR A 68 18.91 11.72 21.63
CA THR A 68 19.41 10.48 21.02
C THR A 68 19.98 10.73 19.62
N THR A 69 20.66 9.73 19.08
CA THR A 69 21.14 9.69 17.68
C THR A 69 20.20 8.81 16.87
N VAL A 70 19.62 9.37 15.82
CA VAL A 70 18.77 8.67 14.83
C VAL A 70 19.55 8.59 13.51
N LEU A 71 19.80 7.39 13.03
CA LEU A 71 20.40 7.16 11.71
C LEU A 71 19.38 6.46 10.81
N THR A 72 19.08 7.10 9.69
CA THR A 72 18.26 6.54 8.60
C THR A 72 19.14 6.14 7.42
N LEU A 73 18.56 5.55 6.39
CA LEU A 73 19.34 5.11 5.23
C LEU A 73 19.99 6.31 4.47
N GLU A 74 19.39 7.50 4.54
CA GLU A 74 19.96 8.73 4.00
C GLU A 74 21.24 9.16 4.72
N GLY A 75 21.45 8.74 5.96
CA GLY A 75 22.63 9.07 6.76
C GLY A 75 23.77 8.06 6.64
N PHE A 76 23.65 6.99 5.86
CA PHE A 76 24.77 6.11 5.56
C PHE A 76 25.77 6.85 4.70
N ASP A 77 27.07 6.54 4.83
CA ASP A 77 28.05 7.14 3.92
C ASP A 77 27.83 6.68 2.46
N ALA A 78 28.32 7.47 1.50
CA ALA A 78 28.06 7.24 0.08
C ALA A 78 28.58 5.87 -0.41
N ALA A 79 29.74 5.43 0.08
CA ALA A 79 30.32 4.15 -0.31
C ALA A 79 29.51 2.98 0.26
N GLU A 80 29.04 3.12 1.49
CA GLU A 80 28.17 2.12 2.13
C GLU A 80 26.82 2.04 1.42
N ARG A 81 26.18 3.17 1.09
CA ARG A 81 24.94 3.20 0.30
C ARG A 81 25.10 2.46 -1.02
N ASP A 82 26.16 2.78 -1.77
CA ASP A 82 26.43 2.15 -3.07
C ASP A 82 26.67 0.64 -2.92
N LEU A 83 27.45 0.22 -1.93
CA LEU A 83 27.72 -1.20 -1.67
C LEU A 83 26.43 -1.98 -1.35
N TYR A 84 25.57 -1.45 -0.48
CA TYR A 84 24.32 -2.12 -0.09
C TYR A 84 23.36 -2.19 -1.28
N ALA A 85 23.18 -1.08 -2.00
CA ALA A 85 22.29 -1.03 -3.14
C ALA A 85 22.71 -1.95 -4.28
N THR A 86 23.99 -1.91 -4.65
CA THR A 86 24.55 -2.74 -5.74
C THR A 86 24.53 -4.23 -5.41
N THR A 87 24.81 -4.60 -4.15
CA THR A 87 24.73 -5.99 -3.70
C THR A 87 23.31 -6.52 -3.76
N PHE A 88 22.32 -5.77 -3.23
CA PHE A 88 20.93 -6.17 -3.30
C PHE A 88 20.42 -6.26 -4.74
N ALA A 89 20.80 -5.31 -5.59
CA ALA A 89 20.47 -5.33 -7.01
C ALA A 89 21.09 -6.55 -7.74
N ALA A 90 22.35 -6.86 -7.49
CA ALA A 90 23.05 -7.97 -8.12
C ALA A 90 22.48 -9.34 -7.75
N HIS A 91 22.10 -9.53 -6.48
CA HIS A 91 21.41 -10.75 -6.02
C HIS A 91 19.94 -10.81 -6.46
N GLY A 92 19.36 -9.73 -7.00
CA GLY A 92 17.93 -9.63 -7.26
C GLY A 92 17.11 -9.73 -5.97
N ALA A 93 17.63 -9.14 -4.89
CA ALA A 93 17.08 -9.20 -3.53
C ALA A 93 15.89 -8.24 -3.31
N LEU A 94 15.30 -7.73 -4.38
CA LEU A 94 14.13 -6.85 -4.36
C LEU A 94 13.19 -7.14 -5.53
N GLN A 95 11.92 -6.79 -5.36
CA GLN A 95 10.94 -6.67 -6.44
C GLN A 95 10.32 -5.26 -6.41
N CYS A 96 9.25 -4.99 -5.64
CA CYS A 96 8.72 -3.62 -5.56
C CYS A 96 9.68 -2.64 -4.87
N GLY A 97 10.51 -3.10 -3.93
CA GLY A 97 11.50 -2.28 -3.22
C GLY A 97 11.00 -1.67 -1.91
N PHE A 98 9.71 -1.64 -1.65
CA PHE A 98 9.11 -0.92 -0.52
C PHE A 98 9.66 -1.30 0.86
N CYS A 99 9.90 -2.60 1.12
CA CYS A 99 10.43 -3.08 2.39
C CYS A 99 11.96 -2.98 2.50
N ILE A 100 12.67 -2.74 1.39
CA ILE A 100 14.12 -2.89 1.34
C ILE A 100 14.87 -1.84 2.18
N PRO A 101 14.52 -0.54 2.18
CA PRO A 101 15.20 0.44 3.02
C PRO A 101 15.26 0.02 4.50
N GLY A 102 14.14 -0.42 5.07
CA GLY A 102 14.09 -0.92 6.45
C GLY A 102 14.92 -2.19 6.66
N ILE A 103 14.98 -3.08 5.68
CA ILE A 103 15.81 -4.29 5.71
C ILE A 103 17.30 -3.91 5.67
N LEU A 104 17.70 -2.93 4.85
CA LEU A 104 19.09 -2.46 4.79
C LEU A 104 19.56 -1.87 6.12
N VAL A 105 18.73 -1.03 6.77
CA VAL A 105 19.04 -0.50 8.10
C VAL A 105 19.17 -1.61 9.14
N ARG A 106 18.29 -2.63 9.10
CA ARG A 106 18.43 -3.81 9.96
C ARG A 106 19.72 -4.57 9.67
N THR A 107 20.04 -4.78 8.41
CA THR A 107 21.26 -5.47 7.95
C THR A 107 22.50 -4.76 8.44
N LYS A 108 22.56 -3.42 8.34
CA LYS A 108 23.66 -2.62 8.90
C LYS A 108 23.83 -2.87 10.39
N ALA A 109 22.77 -2.78 11.18
CA ALA A 109 22.85 -3.05 12.61
C ALA A 109 23.39 -4.45 12.95
N LEU A 110 23.11 -5.44 12.10
CA LEU A 110 23.61 -6.80 12.28
C LEU A 110 25.10 -6.91 11.92
N ILE A 111 25.50 -6.32 10.79
CA ILE A 111 26.88 -6.32 10.32
C ILE A 111 27.78 -5.50 11.25
N ASP A 112 27.37 -4.32 11.71
CA ASP A 112 28.12 -3.50 12.67
C ASP A 112 28.38 -4.25 13.97
N ARG A 113 27.47 -5.14 14.38
CA ARG A 113 27.59 -5.92 15.61
C ARG A 113 28.41 -7.20 15.44
N LYS A 114 28.31 -7.89 14.31
CA LYS A 114 28.79 -9.25 14.07
C LYS A 114 29.88 -9.35 13.00
N GLY A 115 29.94 -8.43 12.07
CA GLY A 115 30.83 -8.50 10.91
C GLY A 115 30.66 -9.82 10.16
N ALA A 116 31.78 -10.43 9.79
CA ALA A 116 31.82 -11.70 9.07
C ALA A 116 31.31 -12.91 9.88
N GLU A 117 31.07 -12.76 11.19
CA GLU A 117 30.51 -13.82 12.03
C GLU A 117 28.98 -13.91 11.94
N LEU A 118 28.33 -13.00 11.18
CA LEU A 118 26.89 -13.04 10.98
C LEU A 118 26.48 -14.25 10.15
N THR A 119 25.77 -15.18 10.78
CA THR A 119 25.28 -16.38 10.08
C THR A 119 23.94 -16.13 9.39
N ARG A 120 23.65 -16.89 8.31
CA ARG A 120 22.36 -16.88 7.62
C ARG A 120 21.17 -17.11 8.55
N GLU A 121 21.33 -18.03 9.51
CA GLU A 121 20.26 -18.35 10.46
C GLU A 121 19.97 -17.15 11.39
N GLU A 122 21.02 -16.45 11.85
CA GLU A 122 20.87 -15.24 12.67
C GLU A 122 20.22 -14.12 11.84
N ALA A 123 20.68 -13.90 10.60
CA ALA A 123 20.10 -12.93 9.69
C ALA A 123 18.60 -13.23 9.46
N SER A 124 18.27 -14.47 9.15
CA SER A 124 16.87 -14.91 8.95
C SER A 124 16.00 -14.65 10.19
N ARG A 125 16.51 -14.97 11.39
CA ARG A 125 15.78 -14.74 12.64
C ARG A 125 15.49 -13.25 12.89
N HIS A 126 16.47 -12.38 12.61
CA HIS A 126 16.31 -10.95 12.79
C HIS A 126 15.46 -10.29 11.71
N LEU A 127 15.49 -10.81 10.48
CA LEU A 127 14.65 -10.36 9.37
C LEU A 127 13.20 -10.88 9.47
N GLY A 128 12.92 -11.84 10.35
CA GLY A 128 11.55 -12.27 10.68
C GLY A 128 10.64 -11.15 11.21
N ALA A 129 11.23 -10.02 11.67
CA ALA A 129 10.51 -8.80 12.04
C ALA A 129 10.27 -7.84 10.86
N HIS A 130 10.66 -8.23 9.64
CA HIS A 130 10.48 -7.45 8.42
C HIS A 130 9.59 -8.22 7.45
N LEU A 131 8.46 -7.65 7.06
CA LEU A 131 7.57 -8.27 6.08
C LEU A 131 8.03 -7.93 4.66
N CYS A 132 8.03 -8.93 3.80
CA CYS A 132 8.20 -8.78 2.36
C CYS A 132 7.22 -9.72 1.66
N ARG A 133 6.34 -9.18 0.82
CA ARG A 133 5.34 -9.97 0.10
C ARG A 133 5.85 -10.54 -1.22
N CYS A 134 6.94 -9.97 -1.76
CA CYS A 134 7.37 -10.22 -3.13
C CYS A 134 8.45 -11.28 -3.28
N THR A 135 9.49 -11.27 -2.40
CA THR A 135 10.79 -11.91 -2.69
C THR A 135 10.91 -13.34 -2.18
N GLY A 136 10.15 -13.74 -1.16
CA GLY A 136 10.33 -15.01 -0.45
C GLY A 136 11.63 -15.09 0.37
N TYR A 137 12.32 -13.96 0.57
CA TYR A 137 13.52 -13.75 1.42
C TYR A 137 14.81 -14.42 0.98
N LEU A 138 14.83 -15.50 0.21
CA LEU A 138 16.04 -16.26 -0.10
C LEU A 138 17.14 -15.36 -0.67
N LYS A 139 16.84 -14.56 -1.68
CA LYS A 139 17.80 -13.63 -2.31
C LYS A 139 18.21 -12.47 -1.40
N ILE A 140 17.34 -12.06 -0.48
CA ILE A 140 17.68 -11.07 0.55
C ILE A 140 18.72 -11.66 1.49
N LEU A 141 18.54 -12.89 1.93
CA LEU A 141 19.51 -13.59 2.79
C LEU A 141 20.85 -13.80 2.08
N ASP A 142 20.85 -14.15 0.78
CA ASP A 142 22.06 -14.26 -0.05
C ASP A 142 22.82 -12.93 -0.10
N ALA A 143 22.11 -11.81 -0.30
CA ALA A 143 22.71 -10.47 -0.31
C ALA A 143 23.28 -10.07 1.06
N VAL A 144 22.59 -10.40 2.16
CA VAL A 144 23.05 -10.13 3.53
C VAL A 144 24.32 -10.92 3.85
N GLU A 145 24.41 -12.19 3.45
CA GLU A 145 25.62 -13.02 3.62
C GLU A 145 26.79 -12.45 2.83
N SER A 146 26.57 -12.04 1.57
CA SER A 146 27.59 -11.42 0.72
C SER A 146 28.12 -10.12 1.36
N LEU A 147 27.24 -9.25 1.87
CA LEU A 147 27.63 -8.03 2.59
C LEU A 147 28.42 -8.35 3.86
N ALA A 148 27.99 -9.33 4.65
CA ALA A 148 28.69 -9.71 5.89
C ALA A 148 30.07 -10.31 5.63
N ALA A 149 30.24 -11.06 4.52
CA ALA A 149 31.51 -11.58 4.07
C ALA A 149 32.45 -10.51 3.48
N GLY A 150 31.97 -9.28 3.25
CA GLY A 150 32.70 -8.23 2.57
C GLY A 150 32.93 -8.51 1.08
N GLU A 151 32.07 -9.35 0.48
CA GLU A 151 32.14 -9.68 -0.94
C GLU A 151 31.56 -8.54 -1.79
N VAL A 152 32.31 -8.10 -2.79
CA VAL A 152 31.80 -7.13 -3.76
C VAL A 152 31.13 -7.87 -4.90
N THR A 153 29.80 -7.87 -4.92
CA THR A 153 29.03 -8.47 -5.99
C THR A 153 28.70 -7.42 -7.05
N VAL A 154 29.24 -7.62 -8.25
CA VAL A 154 28.98 -6.73 -9.39
C VAL A 154 27.76 -7.22 -10.15
N ALA A 155 26.79 -6.33 -10.34
CA ALA A 155 25.63 -6.60 -11.17
C ALA A 155 26.05 -6.92 -12.61
N GLN A 156 25.61 -8.06 -13.14
CA GLN A 156 25.91 -8.44 -14.52
C GLN A 156 25.01 -7.65 -15.49
N PRO A 157 25.55 -7.16 -16.61
CA PRO A 157 24.73 -6.53 -17.65
C PRO A 157 23.67 -7.51 -18.16
N ARG A 158 22.55 -6.99 -18.63
CA ARG A 158 21.54 -7.81 -19.32
C ARG A 158 22.16 -8.45 -20.55
N GLY A 159 22.11 -9.79 -20.60
CA GLY A 159 22.61 -10.60 -21.72
C GLY A 159 21.49 -11.19 -22.55
N GLY A 160 21.78 -12.30 -23.26
CA GLY A 160 20.82 -13.04 -24.05
C GLY A 160 19.78 -13.82 -23.22
N ILE A 161 19.00 -14.66 -23.90
CA ILE A 161 18.00 -15.53 -23.29
C ILE A 161 18.66 -16.41 -22.21
N GLY A 162 18.05 -16.45 -21.02
CA GLY A 162 18.54 -17.21 -19.86
C GLY A 162 19.53 -16.46 -18.96
N SER A 163 19.94 -15.23 -19.32
CA SER A 163 20.74 -14.38 -18.42
C SER A 163 19.88 -13.74 -17.32
N SER A 164 20.47 -13.59 -16.12
CA SER A 164 19.85 -12.83 -15.01
C SER A 164 20.22 -11.36 -15.17
N GLY A 165 19.27 -10.52 -15.56
CA GLY A 165 19.45 -9.06 -15.61
C GLY A 165 19.11 -8.39 -14.29
N VAL A 166 19.75 -7.26 -13.98
CA VAL A 166 19.39 -6.40 -12.87
C VAL A 166 18.03 -5.74 -13.17
N ARG A 167 17.18 -5.65 -12.15
CA ARG A 167 15.90 -4.94 -12.24
C ARG A 167 16.15 -3.45 -12.56
N TYR A 168 15.30 -2.88 -13.39
CA TYR A 168 15.31 -1.43 -13.63
C TYR A 168 15.16 -0.65 -12.32
N GLU A 169 15.92 0.42 -12.15
CA GLU A 169 15.96 1.27 -10.94
C GLU A 169 16.23 0.50 -9.62
N ALA A 170 16.91 -0.65 -9.67
CA ALA A 170 17.07 -1.51 -8.48
C ALA A 170 17.83 -0.81 -7.34
N CYS A 171 18.86 0.00 -7.65
CA CYS A 171 19.63 0.71 -6.63
C CYS A 171 18.77 1.78 -5.95
N ASP A 172 18.09 2.62 -6.73
CA ASP A 172 17.26 3.72 -6.21
C ASP A 172 16.10 3.18 -5.36
N LEU A 173 15.47 2.07 -5.80
CA LEU A 173 14.44 1.38 -5.02
C LEU A 173 15.00 0.79 -3.72
N SER A 174 16.21 0.22 -3.75
CA SER A 174 16.84 -0.34 -2.55
C SER A 174 17.15 0.73 -1.51
N LEU A 175 17.56 1.90 -1.96
CA LEU A 175 17.91 3.03 -1.11
C LEU A 175 16.66 3.85 -0.66
N GLY A 176 15.52 3.66 -1.30
CA GLY A 176 14.34 4.50 -1.08
C GLY A 176 14.46 5.87 -1.76
N ASP A 177 15.42 6.07 -2.64
CA ASP A 177 15.63 7.32 -3.38
C ASP A 177 14.58 7.51 -4.47
N ARG A 178 14.00 6.42 -5.00
CA ARG A 178 12.84 6.47 -5.84
C ARG A 178 11.58 6.59 -4.97
N PRO A 179 10.84 7.70 -5.05
CA PRO A 179 9.64 7.88 -4.24
C PRO A 179 8.51 6.96 -4.71
N PHE A 180 7.78 6.38 -3.75
CA PHE A 180 6.44 5.86 -3.95
C PHE A 180 5.43 7.00 -3.89
N ILE A 181 4.17 6.75 -4.27
CA ILE A 181 3.17 7.82 -4.29
C ILE A 181 2.97 8.42 -2.89
N ASP A 182 2.97 7.58 -1.86
CA ASP A 182 2.86 8.02 -0.46
C ASP A 182 4.06 8.84 0.06
N ASP A 183 5.18 8.84 -0.68
CA ASP A 183 6.35 9.66 -0.36
C ASP A 183 6.29 11.06 -1.02
N MET A 184 5.35 11.28 -1.94
CA MET A 184 5.24 12.54 -2.66
C MET A 184 4.45 13.57 -1.85
N ALA A 185 5.06 14.70 -1.56
CA ALA A 185 4.45 15.80 -0.80
C ALA A 185 4.67 17.15 -1.51
N PRO A 186 3.95 17.43 -2.62
CA PRO A 186 4.05 18.73 -3.27
C PRO A 186 3.52 19.85 -2.36
N PRO A 187 4.01 21.08 -2.50
CA PRO A 187 3.54 22.21 -1.73
C PRO A 187 2.02 22.43 -1.86
N GLY A 188 1.33 22.61 -0.74
CA GLY A 188 -0.12 22.78 -0.71
C GLY A 188 -0.92 21.48 -0.83
N LEU A 189 -0.27 20.31 -0.60
CA LEU A 189 -0.94 19.02 -0.57
C LEU A 189 -2.07 19.00 0.46
N LEU A 190 -3.25 18.54 0.04
CA LEU A 190 -4.32 18.14 0.94
C LEU A 190 -4.32 16.62 1.08
N HIS A 191 -4.54 16.16 2.31
CA HIS A 191 -4.60 14.74 2.63
C HIS A 191 -6.03 14.25 2.56
N GLY A 192 -6.26 13.21 1.75
CA GLY A 192 -7.56 12.54 1.60
C GLY A 192 -7.70 11.33 2.51
N MET A 193 -8.84 11.21 3.20
CA MET A 193 -9.20 10.03 3.98
C MET A 193 -10.65 9.64 3.68
N VAL A 194 -10.84 8.37 3.29
CA VAL A 194 -12.17 7.84 3.02
C VAL A 194 -12.88 7.42 4.31
N ARG A 195 -14.20 7.65 4.36
CA ARG A 195 -15.11 7.06 5.34
C ARG A 195 -15.73 5.81 4.72
N LEU A 196 -15.36 4.65 5.21
CA LEU A 196 -15.85 3.37 4.75
C LEU A 196 -17.12 2.94 5.48
N ALA A 197 -17.86 2.00 4.89
CA ALA A 197 -19.06 1.43 5.46
C ALA A 197 -18.77 0.61 6.75
N ASP A 198 -19.66 0.74 7.75
CA ASP A 198 -19.60 -0.04 9.00
C ASP A 198 -20.30 -1.41 8.86
N HIS A 199 -21.18 -1.54 7.85
CA HIS A 199 -21.96 -2.75 7.59
C HIS A 199 -21.71 -3.27 6.19
N ALA A 200 -21.46 -4.58 6.08
CA ALA A 200 -21.26 -5.24 4.79
C ALA A 200 -22.50 -5.19 3.89
N ARG A 201 -23.69 -5.11 4.48
CA ARG A 201 -24.94 -4.93 3.76
C ARG A 201 -25.92 -4.12 4.62
N ALA A 202 -26.24 -2.91 4.18
CA ALA A 202 -27.17 -2.01 4.83
C ALA A 202 -27.68 -0.96 3.87
N ASP A 203 -28.91 -0.52 4.03
CA ASP A 203 -29.40 0.69 3.37
C ASP A 203 -28.88 1.93 4.10
N VAL A 204 -28.29 2.89 3.38
CA VAL A 204 -27.77 4.16 3.91
C VAL A 204 -28.91 5.14 3.99
N LEU A 205 -29.33 5.52 5.20
CA LEU A 205 -30.47 6.42 5.44
C LEU A 205 -30.06 7.88 5.51
N ALA A 206 -28.92 8.18 6.15
CA ALA A 206 -28.36 9.53 6.25
C ALA A 206 -26.84 9.49 6.40
N ILE A 207 -26.17 10.58 6.01
CA ILE A 207 -24.74 10.85 6.23
C ILE A 207 -24.65 12.25 6.84
N ASP A 208 -24.21 12.34 8.10
CA ASP A 208 -24.00 13.63 8.79
C ASP A 208 -22.51 13.95 8.87
N THR A 209 -22.09 14.99 8.16
CA THR A 209 -20.70 15.46 8.08
C THR A 209 -20.41 16.62 9.04
N SER A 210 -21.40 17.16 9.73
CA SER A 210 -21.33 18.42 10.46
C SER A 210 -20.24 18.44 11.54
N ALA A 211 -20.05 17.36 12.30
CA ALA A 211 -19.02 17.26 13.32
C ALA A 211 -17.61 17.21 12.72
N ALA A 212 -17.45 16.58 11.56
CA ALA A 212 -16.20 16.52 10.84
C ALA A 212 -15.84 17.86 10.19
N GLU A 213 -16.81 18.57 9.61
CA GLU A 213 -16.64 19.90 9.01
C GLU A 213 -16.24 20.97 10.04
N ALA A 214 -16.62 20.78 11.31
CA ALA A 214 -16.29 21.70 12.40
C ALA A 214 -14.84 21.59 12.89
N LEU A 215 -14.05 20.62 12.43
CA LEU A 215 -12.65 20.49 12.81
C LEU A 215 -11.77 21.49 12.05
N ASP A 216 -10.91 22.18 12.79
CA ASP A 216 -9.88 23.03 12.19
C ASP A 216 -8.96 22.19 11.30
N GLY A 217 -8.65 22.68 10.10
CA GLY A 217 -7.82 22.00 9.11
C GLY A 217 -8.58 21.09 8.15
N VAL A 218 -9.89 20.88 8.34
CA VAL A 218 -10.73 20.23 7.33
C VAL A 218 -11.11 21.25 6.26
N GLU A 219 -10.72 20.98 5.02
CA GLU A 219 -10.97 21.87 3.89
C GLU A 219 -12.27 21.53 3.15
N ARG A 220 -12.57 20.26 3.01
CA ARG A 220 -13.79 19.79 2.32
C ARG A 220 -14.11 18.34 2.65
N ILE A 221 -15.41 18.02 2.63
CA ILE A 221 -15.93 16.64 2.66
C ILE A 221 -16.75 16.45 1.40
N LEU A 222 -16.47 15.35 0.69
CA LEU A 222 -17.14 14.96 -0.55
C LEU A 222 -17.96 13.70 -0.32
N THR A 223 -19.13 13.64 -0.93
CA THR A 223 -20.03 12.48 -0.93
C THR A 223 -20.43 12.14 -2.37
N ALA A 224 -21.30 11.15 -2.56
CA ALA A 224 -21.86 10.83 -3.87
C ALA A 224 -22.53 12.03 -4.58
N ALA A 225 -23.06 12.99 -3.82
CA ALA A 225 -23.71 14.19 -4.37
C ALA A 225 -22.74 15.17 -5.01
N ASP A 226 -21.46 15.10 -4.67
CA ASP A 226 -20.41 15.98 -5.19
C ASP A 226 -19.74 15.44 -6.46
N VAL A 227 -20.02 14.19 -6.87
CA VAL A 227 -19.45 13.59 -8.08
C VAL A 227 -20.12 14.18 -9.32
N PRO A 228 -19.36 14.86 -10.20
CA PRO A 228 -19.95 15.55 -11.36
C PRO A 228 -20.35 14.61 -12.50
N GLY A 229 -19.75 13.44 -12.59
CA GLY A 229 -19.95 12.47 -13.68
C GLY A 229 -20.55 11.15 -13.21
N ASP A 230 -19.97 10.05 -13.69
CA ASP A 230 -20.47 8.71 -13.41
C ASP A 230 -20.15 8.29 -11.97
N LEU A 231 -21.17 7.83 -11.22
CA LEU A 231 -20.99 7.23 -9.89
C LEU A 231 -20.53 5.77 -9.93
N ARG A 232 -20.44 5.16 -11.12
CA ARG A 232 -20.05 3.76 -11.29
C ARG A 232 -18.89 3.62 -12.26
N VAL A 233 -17.94 2.79 -11.89
CA VAL A 233 -16.76 2.43 -12.66
C VAL A 233 -16.70 0.93 -12.90
N GLY A 234 -15.80 0.48 -13.76
CA GLY A 234 -15.54 -0.93 -14.06
C GLY A 234 -14.95 -1.10 -15.45
N LEU A 235 -14.23 -2.20 -15.67
CA LEU A 235 -13.52 -2.48 -16.92
C LEU A 235 -14.46 -3.02 -18.00
N ILE A 236 -15.27 -4.00 -17.65
CA ILE A 236 -16.21 -4.68 -18.57
C ILE A 236 -17.64 -4.25 -18.23
N HIS A 237 -18.01 -4.36 -16.99
CA HIS A 237 -19.28 -3.89 -16.44
C HIS A 237 -19.01 -2.67 -15.56
N GLN A 238 -19.83 -1.63 -15.69
CA GLN A 238 -19.73 -0.43 -14.86
C GLN A 238 -20.66 -0.58 -13.66
N ASP A 239 -20.29 -1.49 -12.78
CA ASP A 239 -21.12 -1.93 -11.67
C ASP A 239 -20.53 -1.57 -10.31
N TRP A 240 -19.28 -1.11 -10.24
CA TRP A 240 -18.62 -0.74 -9.01
C TRP A 240 -18.91 0.72 -8.62
N PRO A 241 -19.58 0.99 -7.48
CA PRO A 241 -19.86 2.36 -7.05
C PRO A 241 -18.60 3.05 -6.51
N VAL A 242 -18.36 4.30 -6.93
CA VAL A 242 -17.28 5.15 -6.38
C VAL A 242 -17.64 5.61 -4.97
N PHE A 243 -18.89 6.00 -4.78
CA PHE A 243 -19.50 6.31 -3.50
C PHE A 243 -20.87 5.66 -3.40
N ILE A 244 -21.26 5.25 -2.20
CA ILE A 244 -22.65 4.86 -1.92
C ILE A 244 -23.45 6.12 -1.54
N PRO A 245 -24.48 6.50 -2.30
CA PRO A 245 -25.31 7.64 -1.97
C PRO A 245 -26.27 7.34 -0.80
N VAL A 246 -26.81 8.38 -0.18
CA VAL A 246 -27.98 8.27 0.69
C VAL A 246 -29.14 7.66 -0.12
N GLY A 247 -29.81 6.67 0.43
CA GLY A 247 -30.79 5.83 -0.23
C GLY A 247 -30.19 4.65 -1.02
N GLY A 248 -28.86 4.55 -1.08
CA GLY A 248 -28.14 3.40 -1.65
C GLY A 248 -27.92 2.28 -0.63
N ARG A 249 -27.37 1.17 -1.10
CA ARG A 249 -27.06 -0.02 -0.27
C ARG A 249 -25.60 -0.36 -0.33
N THR A 250 -24.99 -0.67 0.82
CA THR A 250 -23.64 -1.18 0.91
C THR A 250 -23.57 -2.67 0.52
N SER A 251 -22.45 -3.08 -0.05
CA SER A 251 -22.21 -4.43 -0.56
C SER A 251 -21.06 -5.13 0.14
N TYR A 252 -20.19 -4.36 0.80
CA TYR A 252 -19.09 -4.85 1.63
C TYR A 252 -18.57 -3.73 2.54
N LEU A 253 -17.69 -4.07 3.51
CA LEU A 253 -17.12 -3.09 4.46
C LEU A 253 -16.17 -2.06 3.83
N GLY A 254 -15.75 -2.26 2.58
CA GLY A 254 -14.89 -1.34 1.84
C GLY A 254 -15.62 -0.28 1.02
N ASP A 255 -16.96 -0.29 1.00
CA ASP A 255 -17.74 0.73 0.28
C ASP A 255 -17.48 2.12 0.87
N VAL A 256 -17.23 3.09 -0.01
CA VAL A 256 -16.93 4.47 0.37
C VAL A 256 -18.21 5.28 0.48
N LEU A 257 -18.36 6.02 1.56
CA LEU A 257 -19.53 6.88 1.85
C LEU A 257 -19.19 8.36 1.77
N ALA A 258 -17.96 8.74 2.16
CA ALA A 258 -17.46 10.10 2.06
C ALA A 258 -15.94 10.11 1.91
N LEU A 259 -15.41 11.24 1.40
CA LEU A 259 -13.98 11.54 1.32
C LEU A 259 -13.73 12.86 2.03
N VAL A 260 -12.92 12.84 3.07
CA VAL A 260 -12.45 14.04 3.77
C VAL A 260 -11.16 14.54 3.14
N LEU A 261 -11.05 15.83 2.92
CA LEU A 261 -9.83 16.53 2.52
C LEU A 261 -9.41 17.48 3.66
N ALA A 262 -8.19 17.32 4.16
CA ALA A 262 -7.65 18.14 5.26
C ALA A 262 -6.20 18.54 5.02
N THR A 263 -5.71 19.48 5.79
CA THR A 263 -4.34 20.04 5.71
C THR A 263 -3.26 19.05 6.13
N ASP A 264 -3.61 18.02 6.92
CA ASP A 264 -2.70 16.96 7.36
C ASP A 264 -3.43 15.61 7.51
N ARG A 265 -2.64 14.53 7.57
CA ARG A 265 -3.15 13.14 7.64
C ARG A 265 -3.96 12.85 8.89
N GLU A 266 -3.51 13.36 10.05
CA GLU A 266 -4.15 13.05 11.33
C GLU A 266 -5.51 13.74 11.42
N THR A 267 -5.58 15.00 10.98
CA THR A 267 -6.84 15.73 10.86
C THR A 267 -7.80 15.05 9.91
N ALA A 268 -7.34 14.60 8.73
CA ALA A 268 -8.17 13.85 7.77
C ALA A 268 -8.73 12.56 8.38
N ARG A 269 -7.87 11.77 9.06
CA ARG A 269 -8.25 10.52 9.73
C ARG A 269 -9.26 10.76 10.84
N ARG A 270 -9.01 11.74 11.69
CA ARG A 270 -9.89 12.11 12.79
C ARG A 270 -11.25 12.60 12.27
N ALA A 271 -11.26 13.45 11.25
CA ALA A 271 -12.51 13.95 10.65
C ALA A 271 -13.32 12.81 10.04
N ALA A 272 -12.68 11.88 9.30
CA ALA A 272 -13.39 10.72 8.74
C ALA A 272 -14.07 9.87 9.82
N SER A 273 -13.48 9.76 11.02
CA SER A 273 -14.09 9.02 12.15
C SER A 273 -15.26 9.74 12.81
N LEU A 274 -15.44 11.04 12.57
CA LEU A 274 -16.54 11.86 13.12
C LEU A 274 -17.76 11.93 12.20
N ILE A 275 -17.66 11.41 10.97
CA ILE A 275 -18.81 11.32 10.07
C ILE A 275 -19.77 10.25 10.61
N ASP A 276 -20.97 10.67 10.99
CA ASP A 276 -22.03 9.78 11.47
C ASP A 276 -22.90 9.30 10.32
N ILE A 277 -23.26 8.02 10.35
CA ILE A 277 -24.03 7.39 9.27
C ILE A 277 -25.17 6.59 9.85
N GLU A 278 -26.39 6.93 9.43
CA GLU A 278 -27.58 6.17 9.80
C GLU A 278 -27.80 5.03 8.80
N TYR A 279 -27.91 3.80 9.32
CA TYR A 279 -28.09 2.59 8.52
C TYR A 279 -29.38 1.85 8.88
N SER A 280 -29.92 1.13 7.90
CA SER A 280 -30.83 0.01 8.11
C SER A 280 -30.10 -1.29 7.76
N PRO A 281 -29.51 -2.00 8.75
CA PRO A 281 -28.71 -3.19 8.49
C PRO A 281 -29.51 -4.33 7.89
N LEU A 282 -28.89 -5.10 7.00
CA LEU A 282 -29.43 -6.28 6.34
C LEU A 282 -28.49 -7.47 6.55
N GLU A 283 -29.00 -8.69 6.42
CA GLU A 283 -28.17 -9.89 6.49
C GLU A 283 -27.20 -9.96 5.29
N PRO A 284 -25.87 -10.05 5.51
CA PRO A 284 -24.91 -10.13 4.41
C PRO A 284 -24.81 -11.55 3.84
N PHE A 285 -24.57 -11.66 2.54
CA PHE A 285 -24.22 -12.93 1.90
C PHE A 285 -22.72 -13.22 2.06
N SER A 286 -22.38 -14.11 2.98
CA SER A 286 -20.99 -14.51 3.24
C SER A 286 -20.61 -15.86 2.61
N ASP A 287 -21.60 -16.66 2.21
CA ASP A 287 -21.41 -17.96 1.58
C ASP A 287 -21.83 -17.89 0.10
N PRO A 288 -20.89 -18.10 -0.85
CA PRO A 288 -21.19 -18.02 -2.28
C PRO A 288 -22.15 -19.14 -2.74
N VAL A 289 -22.18 -20.28 -2.06
CA VAL A 289 -23.08 -21.40 -2.41
C VAL A 289 -24.52 -21.02 -2.10
N ILE A 290 -24.76 -20.36 -0.95
CA ILE A 290 -26.08 -19.87 -0.57
C ILE A 290 -26.49 -18.67 -1.45
N ALA A 291 -25.52 -17.80 -1.76
CA ALA A 291 -25.78 -16.60 -2.52
C ALA A 291 -26.29 -16.86 -3.94
N VAL A 292 -25.86 -17.95 -4.57
CA VAL A 292 -26.30 -18.34 -5.94
C VAL A 292 -27.82 -18.53 -6.03
N ASP A 293 -28.43 -19.09 -4.98
CA ASP A 293 -29.87 -19.39 -4.94
C ASP A 293 -30.73 -18.24 -4.40
N ALA A 294 -30.11 -17.12 -4.00
CA ALA A 294 -30.78 -15.96 -3.41
C ALA A 294 -31.14 -14.89 -4.46
N ASP A 295 -31.88 -15.26 -5.48
CA ASP A 295 -32.20 -14.43 -6.66
C ASP A 295 -32.94 -13.11 -6.33
N GLU A 296 -33.77 -13.09 -5.28
CA GLU A 296 -34.60 -11.93 -4.91
C GLU A 296 -33.78 -10.80 -4.24
N ASP A 297 -32.53 -11.09 -3.85
CA ASP A 297 -31.67 -10.21 -3.06
C ASP A 297 -30.28 -10.02 -3.72
N ALA A 298 -30.24 -9.76 -5.01
CA ALA A 298 -29.00 -9.52 -5.74
C ALA A 298 -28.15 -8.40 -5.09
N VAL A 299 -26.86 -8.67 -4.86
CA VAL A 299 -25.95 -7.71 -4.19
C VAL A 299 -25.74 -6.47 -5.05
N TRP A 300 -25.59 -6.62 -6.37
CA TRP A 300 -25.25 -5.54 -7.30
C TRP A 300 -26.42 -5.05 -8.15
N GLY A 301 -27.64 -5.48 -7.88
CA GLY A 301 -28.79 -5.13 -8.72
C GLY A 301 -28.75 -5.72 -10.14
N LEU A 302 -27.91 -6.75 -10.34
CA LEU A 302 -27.88 -7.57 -11.55
C LEU A 302 -28.91 -8.70 -11.44
N ASP A 303 -29.13 -9.46 -12.52
CA ASP A 303 -30.02 -10.63 -12.53
C ASP A 303 -29.39 -11.76 -11.70
N GLY A 304 -29.52 -11.69 -10.37
CA GLY A 304 -28.98 -12.65 -9.40
C GLY A 304 -27.58 -12.31 -8.88
N ASN A 305 -26.98 -13.25 -8.12
CA ASN A 305 -25.68 -13.11 -7.47
C ASN A 305 -24.53 -13.79 -8.25
N VAL A 306 -24.74 -14.18 -9.48
CA VAL A 306 -23.73 -14.76 -10.36
C VAL A 306 -23.10 -13.66 -11.21
N LEU A 307 -21.86 -13.28 -10.88
CA LEU A 307 -21.15 -12.20 -11.58
C LEU A 307 -20.82 -12.56 -13.03
N SER A 308 -20.33 -13.78 -13.26
CA SER A 308 -20.03 -14.28 -14.60
C SER A 308 -19.96 -15.81 -14.63
N VAL A 309 -20.22 -16.39 -15.79
CA VAL A 309 -20.08 -17.83 -16.06
C VAL A 309 -19.15 -18.03 -17.25
N SER A 310 -18.10 -18.80 -17.05
CA SER A 310 -17.23 -19.25 -18.13
C SER A 310 -17.31 -20.77 -18.25
N SER A 311 -17.59 -21.28 -19.44
CA SER A 311 -17.66 -22.72 -19.70
C SER A 311 -16.77 -23.09 -20.86
N TYR A 312 -16.17 -24.27 -20.79
CA TYR A 312 -15.38 -24.87 -21.86
C TYR A 312 -15.64 -26.34 -21.88
N SER A 313 -15.89 -26.89 -23.08
CA SER A 313 -15.97 -28.33 -23.29
C SER A 313 -15.18 -28.75 -24.53
N ARG A 314 -14.60 -29.93 -24.50
CA ARG A 314 -13.91 -30.55 -25.64
C ARG A 314 -14.32 -32.04 -25.76
N GLY A 315 -14.85 -32.38 -26.89
CA GLY A 315 -15.38 -33.70 -27.14
C GLY A 315 -16.73 -33.94 -26.45
N ASP A 316 -17.12 -35.21 -26.32
CA ASP A 316 -18.37 -35.64 -25.70
C ASP A 316 -18.09 -36.11 -24.26
N VAL A 317 -18.37 -35.28 -23.30
CA VAL A 317 -17.98 -35.47 -21.89
C VAL A 317 -18.77 -36.60 -21.23
N GLU A 318 -20.08 -36.60 -21.40
CA GLU A 318 -20.96 -37.56 -20.72
C GLU A 318 -20.67 -39.03 -21.10
N PRO A 319 -20.55 -39.42 -22.40
CA PRO A 319 -20.14 -40.74 -22.78
C PRO A 319 -18.71 -41.11 -22.33
N ALA A 320 -17.79 -40.13 -22.29
CA ALA A 320 -16.43 -40.37 -21.80
C ALA A 320 -16.41 -40.69 -20.31
N LEU A 321 -17.18 -39.95 -19.47
CA LEU A 321 -17.34 -40.25 -18.06
C LEU A 321 -18.02 -41.63 -17.84
N ALA A 322 -19.11 -41.92 -18.56
CA ALA A 322 -19.82 -43.19 -18.45
C ALA A 322 -18.98 -44.41 -18.86
N GLY A 323 -18.03 -44.21 -19.80
CA GLY A 323 -17.08 -45.23 -20.26
C GLY A 323 -15.80 -45.34 -19.44
N SER A 324 -15.59 -44.49 -18.46
CA SER A 324 -14.36 -44.46 -17.63
C SER A 324 -14.38 -45.57 -16.58
N THR A 325 -13.27 -46.29 -16.43
CA THR A 325 -13.13 -47.35 -15.42
C THR A 325 -13.16 -46.81 -14.01
N HIS A 326 -12.64 -45.60 -13.81
CA HIS A 326 -12.60 -44.91 -12.53
C HIS A 326 -13.05 -43.47 -12.72
N VAL A 327 -13.98 -43.02 -11.88
CA VAL A 327 -14.41 -41.61 -11.81
C VAL A 327 -14.15 -41.13 -10.38
N VAL A 328 -13.51 -39.97 -10.25
CA VAL A 328 -13.29 -39.30 -8.95
C VAL A 328 -14.04 -37.98 -8.96
N ASP A 329 -14.92 -37.82 -8.00
CA ASP A 329 -15.66 -36.58 -7.76
C ASP A 329 -15.29 -36.05 -6.37
N VAL A 330 -14.71 -34.86 -6.32
CA VAL A 330 -14.22 -34.25 -5.08
C VAL A 330 -14.53 -32.76 -5.05
N VAL A 331 -14.79 -32.25 -3.85
CA VAL A 331 -14.97 -30.82 -3.58
C VAL A 331 -13.76 -30.27 -2.85
N PHE A 332 -13.17 -29.22 -3.39
CA PHE A 332 -12.07 -28.51 -2.74
C PHE A 332 -12.56 -27.15 -2.24
N GLN A 333 -12.19 -26.82 -1.00
CA GLN A 333 -12.39 -25.49 -0.43
C GLN A 333 -11.04 -24.81 -0.22
N THR A 334 -10.91 -23.57 -0.68
CA THR A 334 -9.74 -22.72 -0.41
C THR A 334 -10.16 -21.56 0.46
N GLN A 335 -9.24 -21.08 1.29
CA GLN A 335 -9.45 -19.85 2.07
C GLN A 335 -9.40 -18.63 1.14
N ARG A 336 -9.99 -17.53 1.59
CA ARG A 336 -9.77 -16.21 0.98
C ARG A 336 -8.34 -15.79 1.25
N ILE A 337 -7.66 -15.28 0.24
CA ILE A 337 -6.27 -14.79 0.34
C ILE A 337 -6.24 -13.41 -0.31
N GLU A 338 -5.84 -12.40 0.47
CA GLU A 338 -5.51 -11.08 -0.02
C GLU A 338 -4.04 -11.05 -0.48
N HIS A 339 -3.72 -10.30 -1.55
CA HIS A 339 -2.36 -10.11 -2.03
C HIS A 339 -1.49 -9.44 -0.97
N ALA A 340 -2.04 -8.46 -0.24
CA ALA A 340 -1.43 -7.79 0.90
C ALA A 340 0.00 -7.32 0.61
N PHE A 341 0.21 -6.63 -0.50
CA PHE A 341 1.46 -5.91 -0.76
C PHE A 341 1.64 -4.81 0.30
N LEU A 342 2.90 -4.38 0.51
CA LEU A 342 3.22 -3.48 1.63
C LEU A 342 3.12 -2.00 1.28
N GLU A 343 3.17 -1.64 0.01
CA GLU A 343 2.93 -0.27 -0.44
C GLU A 343 1.48 0.11 -0.12
N PRO A 344 1.21 1.20 0.60
CA PRO A 344 -0.15 1.67 0.83
C PRO A 344 -0.86 2.02 -0.48
N GLU A 345 -2.16 1.73 -0.55
CA GLU A 345 -3.02 2.25 -1.60
C GLU A 345 -3.07 3.77 -1.49
N SER A 346 -2.43 4.45 -2.41
CA SER A 346 -2.40 5.92 -2.47
C SER A 346 -2.52 6.43 -3.88
N THR A 347 -3.11 7.62 -4.01
CA THR A 347 -3.24 8.33 -5.28
C THR A 347 -2.95 9.80 -5.04
N LEU A 348 -2.11 10.39 -5.88
CA LEU A 348 -1.82 11.82 -5.87
C LEU A 348 -2.37 12.44 -7.15
N ALA A 349 -3.23 13.44 -7.00
CA ALA A 349 -3.79 14.23 -8.09
C ALA A 349 -3.23 15.65 -8.05
N VAL A 350 -2.60 16.08 -9.12
CA VAL A 350 -1.97 17.41 -9.25
C VAL A 350 -2.62 18.15 -10.41
N PRO A 351 -3.31 19.28 -10.15
CA PRO A 351 -3.83 20.14 -11.22
C PRO A 351 -2.70 20.70 -12.08
N THR A 352 -2.93 20.75 -13.37
CA THR A 352 -2.03 21.36 -14.38
C THR A 352 -2.78 22.39 -15.21
N GLU A 353 -2.07 23.18 -16.02
CA GLU A 353 -2.70 24.17 -16.92
C GLU A 353 -3.67 23.49 -17.90
N ASP A 354 -3.35 22.27 -18.35
CA ASP A 354 -4.10 21.53 -19.38
C ASP A 354 -5.04 20.45 -18.79
N GLY A 355 -5.12 20.30 -17.47
CA GLY A 355 -5.95 19.26 -16.85
C GLY A 355 -5.47 18.74 -15.51
N LEU A 356 -5.46 17.42 -15.32
CA LEU A 356 -5.12 16.75 -14.08
C LEU A 356 -4.04 15.70 -14.30
N HIS A 357 -2.97 15.77 -13.53
CA HIS A 357 -1.94 14.75 -13.47
C HIS A 357 -2.20 13.83 -12.29
N VAL A 358 -2.42 12.54 -12.54
CA VAL A 358 -2.73 11.56 -11.49
C VAL A 358 -1.63 10.51 -11.43
N TYR A 359 -1.07 10.32 -10.23
CA TYR A 359 -0.17 9.21 -9.89
C TYR A 359 -0.98 8.14 -9.18
N SER A 360 -0.95 6.92 -9.68
CA SER A 360 -1.70 5.78 -9.15
C SER A 360 -0.84 4.52 -9.21
N GLY A 361 -1.01 3.61 -8.24
CA GLY A 361 -0.41 2.27 -8.24
C GLY A 361 -1.13 1.25 -9.15
N GLY A 362 -2.15 1.68 -9.92
CA GLY A 362 -2.94 0.81 -10.80
C GLY A 362 -2.13 0.16 -11.92
N GLN A 363 -2.57 -1.02 -12.36
CA GLN A 363 -1.94 -1.76 -13.47
C GLN A 363 -2.47 -1.35 -14.85
N GLY A 364 -3.65 -0.73 -14.89
CA GLY A 364 -4.38 -0.40 -16.11
C GLY A 364 -4.40 1.10 -16.41
N VAL A 365 -3.26 1.70 -16.77
CA VAL A 365 -3.09 3.15 -17.02
C VAL A 365 -4.20 3.77 -17.87
N TRP A 366 -4.60 3.09 -18.96
CA TRP A 366 -5.66 3.56 -19.85
C TRP A 366 -7.04 3.47 -19.23
N ASP A 367 -7.30 2.39 -18.51
CA ASP A 367 -8.58 2.15 -17.88
C ASP A 367 -8.77 3.10 -16.69
N ASP A 368 -7.75 3.29 -15.85
CA ASP A 368 -7.76 4.24 -14.74
C ASP A 368 -8.04 5.66 -15.27
N ARG A 369 -7.33 6.10 -16.31
CA ARG A 369 -7.56 7.41 -16.94
C ARG A 369 -8.99 7.56 -17.41
N ASN A 370 -9.52 6.57 -18.12
CA ASN A 370 -10.86 6.66 -18.70
C ASN A 370 -11.94 6.66 -17.63
N GLN A 371 -11.75 5.89 -16.56
CA GLN A 371 -12.66 5.85 -15.42
C GLN A 371 -12.63 7.17 -14.64
N ILE A 372 -11.44 7.70 -14.33
CA ILE A 372 -11.26 8.99 -13.65
C ILE A 372 -11.92 10.11 -14.48
N ALA A 373 -11.66 10.14 -15.79
CA ALA A 373 -12.24 11.16 -16.67
C ALA A 373 -13.78 11.14 -16.65
N ARG A 374 -14.39 9.95 -16.64
CA ARG A 374 -15.86 9.81 -16.57
C ARG A 374 -16.43 10.22 -15.21
N VAL A 375 -15.80 9.85 -14.11
CA VAL A 375 -16.20 10.25 -12.75
C VAL A 375 -16.14 11.77 -12.59
N LEU A 376 -15.15 12.41 -13.21
CA LEU A 376 -14.95 13.87 -13.14
C LEU A 376 -15.66 14.66 -14.26
N ASP A 377 -16.40 13.99 -15.14
CA ASP A 377 -17.01 14.58 -16.34
C ASP A 377 -16.00 15.36 -17.20
N LEU A 378 -14.80 14.79 -17.37
CA LEU A 378 -13.71 15.38 -18.16
C LEU A 378 -13.50 14.63 -19.47
N ALA A 379 -13.06 15.35 -20.51
CA ALA A 379 -12.64 14.69 -21.74
C ALA A 379 -11.37 13.86 -21.51
N PRO A 380 -11.29 12.59 -21.99
CA PRO A 380 -10.15 11.70 -21.75
C PRO A 380 -8.82 12.15 -22.38
N VAL A 381 -8.78 13.30 -23.08
CA VAL A 381 -7.58 13.91 -23.68
C VAL A 381 -6.79 14.80 -22.73
N SER A 382 -7.32 15.18 -21.57
CA SER A 382 -6.55 15.87 -20.53
C SER A 382 -5.62 14.87 -19.88
N TYR A 383 -4.32 15.10 -19.96
CA TYR A 383 -3.24 14.19 -19.62
C TYR A 383 -3.34 13.65 -18.19
N THR A 384 -3.56 12.33 -18.10
CA THR A 384 -3.31 11.58 -16.87
C THR A 384 -2.04 10.77 -17.11
N GLN A 385 -0.94 11.09 -16.45
CA GLN A 385 0.26 10.24 -16.43
C GLN A 385 0.17 9.35 -15.20
N LEU A 386 -0.17 8.08 -15.42
CA LEU A 386 -0.12 7.06 -14.40
C LEU A 386 1.31 6.49 -14.37
N ARG A 387 1.92 6.49 -13.22
CA ARG A 387 3.22 5.89 -13.01
C ARG A 387 3.05 4.71 -12.05
N ALA A 388 3.14 3.49 -12.58
CA ALA A 388 3.26 2.28 -11.78
C ALA A 388 4.70 2.12 -11.27
#